data_9c4aacb56fd01262f8cbf86ad91ee8c2
#
_entry.id   9c4aacb56fd01262f8cbf86ad91ee8c2
#
_cell.length_a   1.000
_cell.length_b   1.000
_cell.length_c   1.000
_cell.angle_alpha   90.00
_cell.angle_beta   90.00
_cell.angle_gamma   90.00
#
_symmetry.space_group_name_H-M   'P 1'
#
loop_
_entity.id
_entity.type
_entity.pdbx_description
1 polymer ?
#
loop_
_entity_poly.entity_id
_entity_poly.type
_entity_poly.pdbx_seq_one_letter_code
_entity_poly.pdbx_strand_id
1 'polypeptide(L)'
;MRVVALLLVMVMAFVAIGVRLFDLQARDRTHLTSLGLGQRVRTVAIPAERGNIFDRTGKVLAVSVPQTTITADPRVIKDPAGYAAKLVPVLSAGGVAVDQTALAVRLANRSSAFAYVARKVDDATAAAVRKLDLAGIAFASESKRFYPSGSLAAPVLGFVGTDNTGLGGLEYHYDGTLQGKAGQVQVERDPQGNDIPGGERQVQPAQRGQDLVLSIDQALQWNTEQALIQGVAAAHAKGGTAIVVDVSTGDVLAMASVDGATNDQPTRSASAGENNRPVTDVYEPGSTNKVITMSGAIQEGLVAPDTVLDNIGQSVTVGGTEYTDVDQHASAMSVADILAQSSNVGTIRIAGMLGKARFSKYLTAFGFGLPTGLGLPGESSGITLPLSQYNDTSMASIPIGYSVAVTAMQMLDVYTTIANNGIARPPRLVDATVDAVGTRHEVPLAPPRQVVSA
;
A
#
# COMPACT_ATOMS: atom_id res chain seq x y z
N MET A 1 -59.57 67.54 10.01
CA MET A 1 -58.89 66.95 8.82
C MET A 1 -57.45 66.49 9.13
N ARG A 2 -56.57 67.28 9.79
CA ARG A 2 -55.14 66.87 10.01
C ARG A 2 -55.01 65.63 10.87
N VAL A 3 -55.82 65.41 11.91
CA VAL A 3 -55.77 64.21 12.80
C VAL A 3 -56.23 62.95 12.08
N VAL A 4 -57.26 63.05 11.22
CA VAL A 4 -57.75 61.90 10.42
C VAL A 4 -56.71 61.47 9.36
N ALA A 5 -56.03 62.47 8.74
CA ALA A 5 -54.94 62.15 7.80
C ALA A 5 -53.76 61.45 8.49
N LEU A 6 -53.40 61.87 9.69
CA LEU A 6 -52.35 61.28 10.51
C LEU A 6 -52.70 59.79 10.90
N LEU A 7 -53.93 59.58 11.30
CA LEU A 7 -54.49 58.31 11.69
C LEU A 7 -54.51 57.29 10.45
N LEU A 8 -54.91 57.82 9.28
CA LEU A 8 -54.82 57.01 8.03
C LEU A 8 -53.39 56.61 7.64
N VAL A 9 -52.45 57.55 7.77
CA VAL A 9 -51.02 57.24 7.51
C VAL A 9 -50.50 56.17 8.51
N MET A 10 -50.89 56.26 9.75
CA MET A 10 -50.52 55.33 10.80
C MET A 10 -51.12 53.93 10.54
N VAL A 11 -52.38 53.83 10.15
CA VAL A 11 -53.04 52.60 9.78
C VAL A 11 -52.38 51.95 8.55
N MET A 12 -52.08 52.75 7.50
CA MET A 12 -51.36 52.25 6.32
C MET A 12 -49.95 51.71 6.68
N ALA A 13 -49.24 52.40 7.59
CA ALA A 13 -47.94 51.91 8.07
C ALA A 13 -48.06 50.56 8.80
N PHE A 14 -49.06 50.42 9.69
CA PHE A 14 -49.32 49.13 10.36
C PHE A 14 -49.74 48.02 9.40
N VAL A 15 -50.56 48.31 8.40
CA VAL A 15 -50.91 47.32 7.34
C VAL A 15 -49.67 46.92 6.54
N ALA A 16 -48.82 47.87 6.15
CA ALA A 16 -47.56 47.56 5.45
C ALA A 16 -46.62 46.69 6.28
N ILE A 17 -46.49 47.00 7.60
CA ILE A 17 -45.71 46.15 8.52
C ILE A 17 -46.35 44.75 8.66
N GLY A 18 -47.68 44.66 8.77
CA GLY A 18 -48.36 43.37 8.85
C GLY A 18 -48.18 42.53 7.61
N VAL A 19 -48.28 43.11 6.42
CA VAL A 19 -48.01 42.42 5.15
C VAL A 19 -46.55 41.96 5.07
N ARG A 20 -45.61 42.79 5.47
CA ARG A 20 -44.20 42.45 5.47
C ARG A 20 -43.87 41.33 6.48
N LEU A 21 -44.47 41.35 7.66
CA LEU A 21 -44.36 40.28 8.64
C LEU A 21 -44.95 38.98 8.13
N PHE A 22 -46.07 39.01 7.43
CA PHE A 22 -46.68 37.87 6.83
C PHE A 22 -45.77 37.26 5.71
N ASP A 23 -45.23 38.12 4.84
CA ASP A 23 -44.27 37.66 3.83
C ASP A 23 -43.07 36.97 4.45
N LEU A 24 -42.43 37.58 5.45
CA LEU A 24 -41.26 37.04 6.14
C LEU A 24 -41.57 35.74 6.90
N GLN A 25 -42.75 35.65 7.55
CA GLN A 25 -43.11 34.51 8.41
C GLN A 25 -43.81 33.36 7.66
N ALA A 26 -44.52 33.64 6.57
CA ALA A 26 -45.29 32.64 5.84
C ALA A 26 -44.67 32.23 4.48
N ARG A 27 -44.16 33.20 3.70
CA ARG A 27 -43.58 32.94 2.36
C ARG A 27 -42.09 32.63 2.44
N ASP A 28 -41.32 33.44 3.17
CA ASP A 28 -39.85 33.33 3.20
C ASP A 28 -39.33 32.50 4.40
N ARG A 29 -40.25 31.90 5.17
CA ARG A 29 -39.89 31.17 6.39
C ARG A 29 -38.83 30.11 6.17
N THR A 30 -38.99 29.25 5.17
CA THR A 30 -38.06 28.19 4.87
C THR A 30 -36.71 28.73 4.44
N HIS A 31 -36.70 29.77 3.61
CA HIS A 31 -35.45 30.39 3.15
C HIS A 31 -34.70 31.09 4.30
N LEU A 32 -35.39 31.88 5.12
CA LEU A 32 -34.79 32.58 6.26
C LEU A 32 -34.32 31.61 7.33
N THR A 33 -35.07 30.52 7.57
CA THR A 33 -34.64 29.45 8.48
C THR A 33 -33.41 28.77 8.01
N SER A 34 -33.34 28.43 6.69
CA SER A 34 -32.15 27.81 6.10
C SER A 34 -30.91 28.71 6.14
N LEU A 35 -31.07 30.00 5.91
CA LEU A 35 -29.99 30.99 6.07
C LEU A 35 -29.54 31.09 7.53
N GLY A 36 -30.48 31.13 8.46
CA GLY A 36 -30.19 31.20 9.91
C GLY A 36 -29.47 29.93 10.40
N LEU A 37 -29.92 28.75 9.98
CA LEU A 37 -29.26 27.49 10.27
C LEU A 37 -27.86 27.43 9.63
N GLY A 38 -27.72 27.85 8.37
CA GLY A 38 -26.42 27.87 7.67
C GLY A 38 -25.39 28.83 8.34
N GLN A 39 -25.84 29.82 9.08
CA GLN A 39 -24.98 30.74 9.85
C GLN A 39 -24.55 30.16 11.20
N ARG A 40 -25.38 29.35 11.85
CA ARG A 40 -25.16 28.84 13.21
C ARG A 40 -24.64 27.40 13.21
N VAL A 41 -25.14 26.53 12.31
CA VAL A 41 -24.77 25.14 12.29
C VAL A 41 -23.42 24.98 11.61
N ARG A 42 -22.50 24.31 12.32
CA ARG A 42 -21.20 23.89 11.78
C ARG A 42 -21.12 22.38 11.83
N THR A 43 -20.73 21.80 10.70
CA THR A 43 -20.43 20.36 10.62
C THR A 43 -18.93 20.18 10.82
N VAL A 44 -18.57 19.42 11.85
CA VAL A 44 -17.18 19.06 12.15
C VAL A 44 -17.04 17.57 11.88
N ALA A 45 -16.06 17.19 11.05
CA ALA A 45 -15.77 15.79 10.80
C ALA A 45 -15.14 15.13 12.04
N ILE A 46 -15.61 13.92 12.35
CA ILE A 46 -14.99 13.03 13.34
C ILE A 46 -14.16 12.03 12.55
N PRO A 47 -12.83 12.08 12.61
CA PRO A 47 -12.00 11.14 11.87
C PRO A 47 -12.25 9.70 12.33
N ALA A 48 -12.31 8.76 11.39
CA ALA A 48 -12.38 7.35 11.71
C ALA A 48 -11.02 6.85 12.17
N GLU A 49 -11.02 5.88 13.07
CA GLU A 49 -9.82 5.13 13.41
C GLU A 49 -9.51 4.15 12.28
N ARG A 50 -8.27 4.17 11.80
CA ARG A 50 -7.79 3.25 10.77
C ARG A 50 -7.60 1.85 11.34
N GLY A 51 -8.06 0.82 10.63
CA GLY A 51 -7.94 -0.58 11.00
C GLY A 51 -6.48 -1.00 11.21
N ASN A 52 -6.27 -1.99 12.07
CA ASN A 52 -4.94 -2.53 12.36
C ASN A 52 -4.51 -3.55 11.28
N ILE A 53 -3.22 -3.85 11.25
CA ILE A 53 -2.69 -4.94 10.43
C ILE A 53 -2.02 -5.93 11.36
N PHE A 54 -2.41 -7.19 11.26
CA PHE A 54 -1.89 -8.29 12.06
C PHE A 54 -1.15 -9.30 11.17
N ASP A 55 -0.19 -10.00 11.74
CA ASP A 55 0.38 -11.19 11.13
C ASP A 55 -0.60 -12.38 11.24
N ARG A 56 -0.25 -13.53 10.63
CA ARG A 56 -1.08 -14.75 10.66
C ARG A 56 -1.33 -15.30 12.07
N THR A 57 -0.51 -14.93 13.05
CA THR A 57 -0.59 -15.37 14.45
C THR A 57 -1.31 -14.36 15.35
N GLY A 58 -1.76 -13.23 14.81
CA GLY A 58 -2.43 -12.15 15.53
C GLY A 58 -1.49 -11.11 16.17
N LYS A 59 -0.20 -11.13 15.85
CA LYS A 59 0.74 -10.10 16.31
C LYS A 59 0.55 -8.83 15.50
N VAL A 60 0.64 -7.67 16.16
CA VAL A 60 0.42 -6.37 15.55
C VAL A 60 1.61 -5.97 14.69
N LEU A 61 1.35 -5.74 13.40
CA LEU A 61 2.32 -5.18 12.43
C LEU A 61 2.13 -3.69 12.23
N ALA A 62 0.88 -3.21 12.26
CA ALA A 62 0.56 -1.78 12.21
C ALA A 62 -0.67 -1.47 13.05
N VAL A 63 -0.62 -0.38 13.82
CA VAL A 63 -1.70 0.05 14.71
C VAL A 63 -1.89 1.56 14.64
N SER A 64 -3.12 2.02 14.84
CA SER A 64 -3.45 3.44 14.98
C SER A 64 -3.51 3.81 16.46
N VAL A 65 -2.70 4.77 16.88
CA VAL A 65 -2.64 5.24 18.27
C VAL A 65 -3.27 6.64 18.33
N PRO A 66 -4.22 6.88 19.24
CA PRO A 66 -4.77 8.22 19.45
C PRO A 66 -3.66 9.22 19.80
N GLN A 67 -3.75 10.40 19.22
CA GLN A 67 -2.82 11.50 19.42
C GLN A 67 -3.59 12.81 19.43
N THR A 68 -2.96 13.87 19.89
CA THR A 68 -3.57 15.20 19.93
C THR A 68 -2.94 16.11 18.88
N THR A 69 -3.77 16.76 18.06
CA THR A 69 -3.36 17.86 17.19
C THR A 69 -3.69 19.19 17.84
N ILE A 70 -2.68 20.05 17.91
CA ILE A 70 -2.77 21.39 18.49
C ILE A 70 -2.97 22.39 17.37
N THR A 71 -4.04 23.17 17.46
CA THR A 71 -4.40 24.18 16.47
C THR A 71 -4.53 25.55 17.14
N ALA A 72 -4.56 26.60 16.34
CA ALA A 72 -4.73 27.96 16.80
C ALA A 72 -5.75 28.71 15.93
N ASP A 73 -6.47 29.65 16.52
CA ASP A 73 -7.20 30.70 15.80
C ASP A 73 -6.36 31.98 15.76
N PRO A 74 -5.67 32.30 14.65
CA PRO A 74 -4.81 33.47 14.55
C PRO A 74 -5.52 34.79 14.76
N ARG A 75 -6.84 34.86 14.58
CA ARG A 75 -7.63 36.10 14.74
C ARG A 75 -7.69 36.58 16.22
N VAL A 76 -7.57 35.61 17.14
CA VAL A 76 -7.62 35.84 18.59
C VAL A 76 -6.24 36.15 19.17
N ILE A 77 -5.17 35.73 18.49
CA ILE A 77 -3.80 35.86 18.98
C ILE A 77 -3.28 37.28 18.79
N LYS A 78 -2.99 37.95 19.90
CA LYS A 78 -2.48 39.34 19.90
C LYS A 78 -0.98 39.43 19.73
N ASP A 79 -0.23 38.46 20.29
CA ASP A 79 1.24 38.39 20.26
C ASP A 79 1.71 37.05 19.67
N PRO A 80 1.77 36.88 18.32
CA PRO A 80 2.19 35.67 17.67
C PRO A 80 3.63 35.22 18.02
N ALA A 81 4.54 36.17 18.18
CA ALA A 81 5.95 35.89 18.50
C ALA A 81 6.10 35.35 19.92
N GLY A 82 5.41 35.96 20.90
CA GLY A 82 5.39 35.49 22.28
C GLY A 82 4.70 34.13 22.44
N TYR A 83 3.66 33.88 21.65
CA TYR A 83 3.06 32.51 21.60
C TYR A 83 4.03 31.48 21.07
N ALA A 84 4.71 31.76 19.96
CA ALA A 84 5.71 30.86 19.41
C ALA A 84 6.86 30.62 20.40
N ALA A 85 7.33 31.67 21.09
CA ALA A 85 8.39 31.55 22.09
C ALA A 85 8.00 30.67 23.31
N LYS A 86 6.72 30.63 23.68
CA LYS A 86 6.20 29.76 24.75
C LYS A 86 5.92 28.34 24.28
N LEU A 87 5.43 28.16 23.07
CA LEU A 87 5.02 26.87 22.54
C LEU A 87 6.23 26.00 22.10
N VAL A 88 7.20 26.60 21.41
CA VAL A 88 8.32 25.85 20.83
C VAL A 88 9.13 25.07 21.86
N PRO A 89 9.53 25.62 23.03
CA PRO A 89 10.26 24.85 24.02
C PRO A 89 9.50 23.61 24.54
N VAL A 90 8.18 23.75 24.75
CA VAL A 90 7.32 22.66 25.22
C VAL A 90 7.17 21.58 24.15
N LEU A 91 6.98 21.97 22.89
CA LEU A 91 6.86 21.06 21.76
C LEU A 91 8.19 20.33 21.51
N SER A 92 9.32 21.04 21.57
CA SER A 92 10.65 20.46 21.40
C SER A 92 11.00 19.47 22.51
N ALA A 93 10.61 19.74 23.75
CA ALA A 93 10.77 18.80 24.87
C ALA A 93 9.95 17.51 24.64
N GLY A 94 8.81 17.61 23.95
CA GLY A 94 8.01 16.44 23.49
C GLY A 94 8.49 15.82 22.18
N GLY A 95 9.70 16.15 21.71
CA GLY A 95 10.28 15.59 20.48
C GLY A 95 9.68 16.12 19.17
N VAL A 96 8.89 17.22 19.22
CA VAL A 96 8.28 17.81 18.04
C VAL A 96 9.14 18.97 17.54
N ALA A 97 9.77 18.79 16.37
CA ALA A 97 10.55 19.85 15.74
C ALA A 97 9.63 20.92 15.13
N VAL A 98 9.67 22.14 15.67
CA VAL A 98 8.91 23.28 15.18
C VAL A 98 9.83 24.48 15.05
N ASP A 99 9.88 25.06 13.86
CA ASP A 99 10.57 26.34 13.64
C ASP A 99 9.77 27.49 14.25
N GLN A 100 10.40 28.23 15.17
CA GLN A 100 9.75 29.31 15.92
C GLN A 100 9.30 30.45 15.01
N THR A 101 10.12 30.82 14.02
CA THR A 101 9.82 31.92 13.10
C THR A 101 8.66 31.54 12.19
N ALA A 102 8.70 30.33 11.62
CA ALA A 102 7.62 29.83 10.79
C ALA A 102 6.30 29.68 11.56
N LEU A 103 6.36 29.29 12.82
CA LEU A 103 5.18 29.23 13.69
C LEU A 103 4.63 30.64 13.95
N ALA A 104 5.47 31.62 14.31
CA ALA A 104 5.04 32.99 14.54
C ALA A 104 4.37 33.60 13.28
N VAL A 105 4.92 33.35 12.08
CA VAL A 105 4.32 33.80 10.80
C VAL A 105 2.92 33.17 10.61
N ARG A 106 2.77 31.86 10.85
CA ARG A 106 1.46 31.19 10.74
C ARG A 106 0.44 31.76 11.73
N LEU A 107 0.84 32.03 12.97
CA LEU A 107 0.00 32.60 14.01
C LEU A 107 -0.35 34.09 13.78
N ALA A 108 0.44 34.81 12.97
CA ALA A 108 0.18 36.20 12.57
C ALA A 108 -0.88 36.34 11.45
N ASN A 109 -1.23 35.27 10.77
CA ASN A 109 -2.15 35.29 9.63
C ASN A 109 -3.62 35.44 10.08
N ARG A 110 -4.06 36.64 10.38
CA ARG A 110 -5.42 36.93 10.82
C ARG A 110 -6.51 36.75 9.77
N SER A 111 -6.16 36.48 8.52
CA SER A 111 -7.15 36.15 7.47
C SER A 111 -7.70 34.71 7.61
N SER A 112 -7.04 33.85 8.41
CA SER A 112 -7.47 32.50 8.71
C SER A 112 -7.94 32.35 10.14
N ALA A 113 -9.04 31.63 10.35
CA ALA A 113 -9.53 31.21 11.67
C ALA A 113 -8.83 29.94 12.18
N PHE A 114 -7.86 29.39 11.39
CA PHE A 114 -7.25 28.12 11.68
C PHE A 114 -5.78 28.11 11.25
N ALA A 115 -4.92 27.61 12.14
CA ALA A 115 -3.54 27.32 11.87
C ALA A 115 -3.10 26.08 12.66
N TYR A 116 -2.32 25.18 12.05
CA TYR A 116 -1.67 24.10 12.79
C TYR A 116 -0.51 24.67 13.62
N VAL A 117 -0.49 24.33 14.91
CA VAL A 117 0.66 24.55 15.80
C VAL A 117 1.56 23.31 15.74
N ALA A 118 1.02 22.14 16.07
CA ALA A 118 1.68 20.85 15.94
C ALA A 118 0.62 19.76 15.73
N ARG A 119 0.95 18.77 14.89
CA ARG A 119 0.04 17.65 14.64
C ARG A 119 0.54 16.38 15.32
N LYS A 120 -0.41 15.57 15.78
CA LYS A 120 -0.18 14.19 16.29
C LYS A 120 0.89 14.14 17.38
N VAL A 121 0.79 15.05 18.35
CA VAL A 121 1.63 15.05 19.54
C VAL A 121 1.09 14.08 20.57
N ASP A 122 1.95 13.54 21.42
CA ASP A 122 1.54 12.66 22.50
C ASP A 122 0.74 13.43 23.60
N ASP A 123 0.06 12.67 24.45
CA ASP A 123 -0.80 13.22 25.49
C ASP A 123 -0.02 14.04 26.52
N ALA A 124 1.24 13.70 26.82
CA ALA A 124 2.06 14.43 27.76
C ALA A 124 2.42 15.81 27.21
N THR A 125 2.83 15.88 25.95
CA THR A 125 3.11 17.15 25.25
C THR A 125 1.84 18.01 25.14
N ALA A 126 0.71 17.39 24.75
CA ALA A 126 -0.58 18.10 24.69
C ALA A 126 -0.99 18.66 26.05
N ALA A 127 -0.83 17.90 27.13
CA ALA A 127 -1.11 18.34 28.49
C ALA A 127 -0.18 19.48 28.93
N ALA A 128 1.09 19.44 28.55
CA ALA A 128 2.05 20.51 28.85
C ALA A 128 1.67 21.81 28.12
N VAL A 129 1.22 21.73 26.86
CA VAL A 129 0.73 22.91 26.12
C VAL A 129 -0.57 23.46 26.73
N ARG A 130 -1.50 22.59 27.19
CA ARG A 130 -2.74 23.03 27.88
C ARG A 130 -2.44 23.85 29.13
N LYS A 131 -1.39 23.51 29.89
CA LYS A 131 -0.97 24.27 31.08
C LYS A 131 -0.49 25.68 30.78
N LEU A 132 -0.13 26.00 29.54
CA LEU A 132 0.25 27.36 29.15
C LEU A 132 -0.96 28.30 29.10
N ASP A 133 -2.19 27.78 29.09
CA ASP A 133 -3.47 28.52 29.11
C ASP A 133 -3.50 29.66 28.07
N LEU A 134 -3.15 29.37 26.83
CA LEU A 134 -3.03 30.33 25.75
C LEU A 134 -4.38 30.46 25.00
N ALA A 135 -4.97 31.66 25.03
CA ALA A 135 -6.22 31.91 24.34
C ALA A 135 -6.12 31.66 22.83
N GLY A 136 -7.14 31.04 22.24
CA GLY A 136 -7.17 30.70 20.81
C GLY A 136 -6.39 29.42 20.44
N ILE A 137 -5.81 28.73 21.41
CA ILE A 137 -5.25 27.38 21.19
C ILE A 137 -6.34 26.33 21.44
N ALA A 138 -6.49 25.41 20.49
CA ALA A 138 -7.45 24.31 20.55
C ALA A 138 -6.77 22.95 20.33
N PHE A 139 -7.45 21.91 20.77
CA PHE A 139 -6.94 20.53 20.75
C PHE A 139 -7.97 19.64 20.06
N ALA A 140 -7.51 18.92 19.03
CA ALA A 140 -8.33 17.97 18.30
C ALA A 140 -7.71 16.57 18.40
N SER A 141 -8.55 15.56 18.52
CA SER A 141 -8.10 14.16 18.46
C SER A 141 -7.75 13.81 17.01
N GLU A 142 -6.57 13.25 16.80
CA GLU A 142 -6.13 12.61 15.56
C GLU A 142 -5.55 11.23 15.90
N SER A 143 -5.39 10.35 14.90
CA SER A 143 -4.65 9.11 15.08
C SER A 143 -3.31 9.17 14.37
N LYS A 144 -2.29 8.54 14.96
CA LYS A 144 -0.98 8.35 14.34
C LYS A 144 -0.78 6.88 14.05
N ARG A 145 -0.38 6.55 12.83
CA ARG A 145 -0.01 5.20 12.47
C ARG A 145 1.33 4.84 13.07
N PHE A 146 1.40 3.67 13.69
CA PHE A 146 2.58 3.16 14.35
C PHE A 146 2.86 1.72 13.91
N TYR A 147 4.12 1.42 13.67
CA TYR A 147 4.62 0.11 13.25
C TYR A 147 5.54 -0.42 14.36
N PRO A 148 5.02 -1.29 15.26
CA PRO A 148 5.76 -1.72 16.46
C PRO A 148 7.09 -2.39 16.16
N SER A 149 7.18 -3.11 15.04
CA SER A 149 8.39 -3.80 14.59
C SER A 149 9.31 -2.95 13.69
N GLY A 150 9.12 -1.63 13.67
CA GLY A 150 9.93 -0.69 12.88
C GLY A 150 9.86 -0.99 11.39
N SER A 151 11.01 -1.27 10.77
CA SER A 151 11.12 -1.52 9.33
C SER A 151 10.80 -2.95 8.90
N LEU A 152 10.35 -3.83 9.80
CA LEU A 152 10.00 -5.20 9.44
C LEU A 152 8.86 -5.21 8.41
N ALA A 153 9.05 -5.91 7.29
CA ALA A 153 8.13 -5.99 6.16
C ALA A 153 7.68 -4.63 5.60
N ALA A 154 8.47 -3.56 5.78
CA ALA A 154 8.10 -2.20 5.38
C ALA A 154 7.66 -2.08 3.91
N PRO A 155 8.32 -2.68 2.91
CA PRO A 155 7.88 -2.62 1.52
C PRO A 155 6.54 -3.32 1.25
N VAL A 156 6.20 -4.34 2.07
CA VAL A 156 4.92 -5.06 1.98
C VAL A 156 3.82 -4.24 2.67
N LEU A 157 4.05 -3.83 3.92
CA LEU A 157 3.07 -3.06 4.69
C LEU A 157 2.81 -1.70 4.03
N GLY A 158 3.87 -1.02 3.59
CA GLY A 158 3.79 0.34 3.12
C GLY A 158 3.69 1.36 4.25
N PHE A 159 3.11 2.52 3.96
CA PHE A 159 3.03 3.63 4.90
C PHE A 159 1.81 4.51 4.64
N VAL A 160 1.49 5.36 5.61
CA VAL A 160 0.42 6.36 5.50
C VAL A 160 0.99 7.77 5.51
N GLY A 161 0.31 8.68 4.82
CA GLY A 161 0.59 10.10 4.87
C GLY A 161 0.14 10.74 6.19
N THR A 162 0.39 12.04 6.30
CA THR A 162 0.01 12.82 7.49
C THR A 162 -1.49 12.75 7.79
N ASP A 163 -2.32 12.61 6.75
CA ASP A 163 -3.77 12.53 6.88
C ASP A 163 -4.30 11.09 6.99
N ASN A 164 -3.43 10.14 7.34
CA ASN A 164 -3.71 8.71 7.48
C ASN A 164 -4.22 8.02 6.20
N THR A 165 -3.98 8.60 5.03
CA THR A 165 -4.22 7.97 3.72
C THR A 165 -3.07 7.05 3.39
N GLY A 166 -3.33 5.85 2.93
CA GLY A 166 -2.32 4.89 2.50
C GLY A 166 -1.57 5.38 1.25
N LEU A 167 -0.24 5.34 1.27
CA LEU A 167 0.61 5.84 0.19
C LEU A 167 1.53 4.78 -0.41
N GLY A 168 1.66 3.61 0.20
CA GLY A 168 2.47 2.49 -0.30
C GLY A 168 2.01 1.15 0.24
N GLY A 169 2.46 0.07 -0.37
CA GLY A 169 2.21 -1.31 0.06
C GLY A 169 0.73 -1.65 0.27
N LEU A 170 0.47 -2.49 1.26
CA LEU A 170 -0.89 -2.89 1.65
C LEU A 170 -1.70 -1.72 2.23
N GLU A 171 -1.04 -0.75 2.89
CA GLU A 171 -1.70 0.48 3.36
C GLU A 171 -2.37 1.24 2.21
N TYR A 172 -1.74 1.30 1.03
CA TYR A 172 -2.32 1.91 -0.17
C TYR A 172 -3.38 1.00 -0.81
N HIS A 173 -3.06 -0.27 -1.03
CA HIS A 173 -3.96 -1.19 -1.75
C HIS A 173 -5.29 -1.37 -1.00
N TYR A 174 -5.23 -1.50 0.33
CA TYR A 174 -6.39 -1.67 1.21
C TYR A 174 -6.85 -0.38 1.88
N ASP A 175 -6.49 0.80 1.34
CA ASP A 175 -6.83 2.09 1.97
C ASP A 175 -8.33 2.23 2.24
N GLY A 176 -9.17 1.88 1.27
CA GLY A 176 -10.63 1.92 1.41
C GLY A 176 -11.20 1.00 2.50
N THR A 177 -10.52 -0.12 2.79
CA THR A 177 -10.90 -1.07 3.85
C THR A 177 -10.40 -0.58 5.21
N LEU A 178 -9.14 -0.14 5.25
CA LEU A 178 -8.46 0.28 6.47
C LEU A 178 -8.92 1.64 6.99
N GLN A 179 -9.21 2.62 6.11
CA GLN A 179 -9.46 4.02 6.50
C GLN A 179 -10.73 4.21 7.31
N GLY A 180 -11.74 3.35 7.12
CA GLY A 180 -13.05 3.50 7.74
C GLY A 180 -13.87 4.65 7.13
N LYS A 181 -14.92 5.05 7.83
CA LYS A 181 -15.81 6.13 7.41
C LYS A 181 -15.85 7.21 8.48
N ALA A 182 -15.46 8.43 8.11
CA ALA A 182 -15.54 9.57 9.01
C ALA A 182 -16.99 9.79 9.48
N GLY A 183 -17.14 10.09 10.75
CA GLY A 183 -18.37 10.61 11.32
C GLY A 183 -18.45 12.11 11.17
N GLN A 184 -19.53 12.67 11.66
CA GLN A 184 -19.72 14.11 11.71
C GLN A 184 -20.49 14.49 12.96
N VAL A 185 -20.17 15.66 13.49
CA VAL A 185 -20.96 16.32 14.51
C VAL A 185 -21.44 17.66 13.97
N GLN A 186 -22.73 17.88 14.01
CA GLN A 186 -23.33 19.18 13.74
C GLN A 186 -23.58 19.87 15.08
N VAL A 187 -23.01 21.06 15.25
CA VAL A 187 -23.14 21.88 16.45
C VAL A 187 -23.58 23.30 16.08
N GLU A 188 -24.42 23.87 16.90
CA GLU A 188 -24.74 25.30 16.79
C GLU A 188 -23.65 26.13 17.47
N ARG A 189 -23.15 27.14 16.75
CA ARG A 189 -22.13 28.08 17.24
C ARG A 189 -22.59 29.51 17.14
N ASP A 190 -22.13 30.30 18.08
CA ASP A 190 -22.30 31.77 18.04
C ASP A 190 -21.44 32.41 16.93
N PRO A 191 -21.64 33.69 16.59
CA PRO A 191 -20.81 34.41 15.61
C PRO A 191 -19.32 34.47 15.98
N GLN A 192 -18.98 34.25 17.24
CA GLN A 192 -17.60 34.19 17.74
C GLN A 192 -17.00 32.79 17.60
N GLY A 193 -17.80 31.79 17.27
CA GLY A 193 -17.37 30.39 17.03
C GLY A 193 -17.46 29.51 18.28
N ASN A 194 -18.06 29.98 19.40
CA ASN A 194 -18.28 29.18 20.59
C ASN A 194 -19.52 28.28 20.42
N ASP A 195 -19.50 27.08 20.99
CA ASP A 195 -20.68 26.23 21.01
C ASP A 195 -21.79 26.89 21.87
N ILE A 196 -23.01 26.95 21.35
CA ILE A 196 -24.16 27.51 22.07
C ILE A 196 -24.62 26.49 23.13
N PRO A 197 -24.58 26.84 24.43
CA PRO A 197 -25.09 25.95 25.48
C PRO A 197 -26.57 25.63 25.27
N GLY A 198 -26.91 24.34 25.14
CA GLY A 198 -28.27 23.88 24.84
C GLY A 198 -28.68 23.95 23.37
N GLY A 199 -27.78 24.32 22.46
CA GLY A 199 -28.00 24.25 21.01
C GLY A 199 -28.15 22.79 20.50
N GLU A 200 -28.75 22.63 19.33
CA GLU A 200 -28.87 21.31 18.71
C GLU A 200 -27.50 20.69 18.43
N ARG A 201 -27.33 19.44 18.85
CA ARG A 201 -26.14 18.64 18.59
C ARG A 201 -26.57 17.32 17.99
N GLN A 202 -26.27 17.12 16.70
CA GLN A 202 -26.47 15.85 16.03
C GLN A 202 -25.11 15.20 15.81
N VAL A 203 -24.96 13.94 16.28
CA VAL A 203 -23.73 13.17 16.15
C VAL A 203 -24.00 11.95 15.27
N GLN A 204 -23.29 11.90 14.15
CA GLN A 204 -23.13 10.69 13.36
C GLN A 204 -21.77 10.10 13.71
N PRO A 205 -21.71 8.95 14.42
CA PRO A 205 -20.43 8.40 14.85
C PRO A 205 -19.58 7.96 13.66
N ALA A 206 -18.26 8.09 13.80
CA ALA A 206 -17.33 7.51 12.86
C ALA A 206 -17.39 5.98 12.90
N GLN A 207 -17.19 5.34 11.76
CA GLN A 207 -17.07 3.89 11.66
C GLN A 207 -15.59 3.54 11.49
N ARG A 208 -15.03 2.80 12.44
CA ARG A 208 -13.65 2.31 12.39
C ARG A 208 -13.43 1.48 11.13
N GLY A 209 -12.24 1.55 10.54
CA GLY A 209 -11.83 0.69 9.44
C GLY A 209 -11.72 -0.77 9.87
N GLN A 210 -11.77 -1.65 8.89
CA GLN A 210 -11.56 -3.08 9.12
C GLN A 210 -10.07 -3.36 9.32
N ASP A 211 -9.77 -4.35 10.17
CA ASP A 211 -8.41 -4.84 10.34
C ASP A 211 -8.06 -5.82 9.20
N LEU A 212 -6.76 -5.94 8.90
CA LEU A 212 -6.23 -6.97 8.01
C LEU A 212 -5.49 -8.03 8.82
N VAL A 213 -5.68 -9.28 8.48
CA VAL A 213 -4.88 -10.40 8.94
C VAL A 213 -4.09 -10.92 7.74
N LEU A 214 -2.76 -10.84 7.83
CA LEU A 214 -1.88 -11.24 6.74
C LEU A 214 -1.50 -12.72 6.84
N SER A 215 -1.08 -13.29 5.72
CA SER A 215 -0.41 -14.59 5.67
C SER A 215 1.04 -14.54 6.19
N ILE A 216 1.65 -13.34 6.27
CA ILE A 216 3.00 -13.13 6.78
C ILE A 216 3.11 -13.65 8.22
N ASP A 217 4.17 -14.40 8.49
CA ASP A 217 4.61 -14.77 9.85
C ASP A 217 5.73 -13.81 10.26
N GLN A 218 5.51 -13.04 11.33
CA GLN A 218 6.43 -12.03 11.80
C GLN A 218 7.83 -12.58 12.13
N ALA A 219 7.89 -13.77 12.73
CA ALA A 219 9.16 -14.38 13.11
C ALA A 219 9.92 -14.89 11.88
N LEU A 220 9.22 -15.52 10.93
CA LEU A 220 9.80 -15.98 9.68
C LEU A 220 10.26 -14.79 8.83
N GLN A 221 9.46 -13.74 8.75
CA GLN A 221 9.82 -12.50 8.05
C GLN A 221 11.13 -11.92 8.60
N TRP A 222 11.23 -11.81 9.93
CA TRP A 222 12.45 -11.31 10.58
C TRP A 222 13.68 -12.19 10.28
N ASN A 223 13.53 -13.50 10.42
CA ASN A 223 14.60 -14.45 10.12
C ASN A 223 15.04 -14.36 8.63
N THR A 224 14.08 -14.25 7.73
CA THR A 224 14.32 -14.12 6.28
C THR A 224 15.08 -12.83 5.98
N GLU A 225 14.68 -11.71 6.58
CA GLU A 225 15.39 -10.43 6.42
C GLU A 225 16.82 -10.51 6.98
N GLN A 226 17.02 -11.09 8.18
CA GLN A 226 18.36 -11.21 8.76
C GLN A 226 19.27 -12.11 7.90
N ALA A 227 18.78 -13.25 7.45
CA ALA A 227 19.54 -14.15 6.57
C ALA A 227 19.90 -13.46 5.23
N LEU A 228 18.94 -12.70 4.67
CA LEU A 228 19.17 -11.96 3.42
C LEU A 228 20.20 -10.85 3.60
N ILE A 229 20.17 -10.09 4.70
CA ILE A 229 21.16 -9.05 5.03
C ILE A 229 22.57 -9.67 5.10
N GLN A 230 22.71 -10.81 5.80
CA GLN A 230 23.97 -11.51 5.90
C GLN A 230 24.47 -12.02 4.56
N GLY A 231 23.55 -12.59 3.73
CA GLY A 231 23.87 -13.08 2.39
C GLY A 231 24.33 -11.96 1.45
N VAL A 232 23.62 -10.84 1.44
CA VAL A 232 24.00 -9.67 0.63
C VAL A 232 25.36 -9.11 1.03
N ALA A 233 25.62 -9.03 2.35
CA ALA A 233 26.92 -8.60 2.86
C ALA A 233 28.05 -9.55 2.46
N ALA A 234 27.86 -10.86 2.67
CA ALA A 234 28.87 -11.88 2.36
C ALA A 234 29.19 -11.96 0.86
N ALA A 235 28.19 -11.73 0.01
CA ALA A 235 28.34 -11.74 -1.44
C ALA A 235 28.81 -10.39 -2.02
N HIS A 236 28.94 -9.33 -1.20
CA HIS A 236 29.15 -7.95 -1.66
C HIS A 236 28.14 -7.55 -2.75
N ALA A 237 26.91 -8.02 -2.63
CA ALA A 237 25.87 -7.83 -3.62
C ALA A 237 25.26 -6.42 -3.52
N LYS A 238 24.76 -5.89 -4.64
CA LYS A 238 24.05 -4.59 -4.69
C LYS A 238 22.69 -4.63 -3.99
N GLY A 239 22.18 -5.83 -3.75
CA GLY A 239 20.91 -6.06 -3.07
C GLY A 239 20.48 -7.51 -3.25
N GLY A 240 19.33 -7.85 -2.65
CA GLY A 240 18.76 -9.20 -2.76
C GLY A 240 17.29 -9.20 -2.40
N THR A 241 16.61 -10.28 -2.79
CA THR A 241 15.24 -10.58 -2.42
C THR A 241 15.13 -12.02 -1.93
N ALA A 242 14.23 -12.25 -0.98
CA ALA A 242 13.88 -13.58 -0.52
C ALA A 242 12.38 -13.65 -0.26
N ILE A 243 11.73 -14.71 -0.75
CA ILE A 243 10.30 -14.93 -0.60
C ILE A 243 10.08 -16.36 -0.10
N VAL A 244 9.19 -16.51 0.86
CA VAL A 244 8.77 -17.83 1.37
C VAL A 244 7.26 -17.97 1.19
N VAL A 245 6.84 -19.02 0.49
CA VAL A 245 5.45 -19.28 0.15
C VAL A 245 5.06 -20.69 0.60
N ASP A 246 3.85 -20.84 1.13
CA ASP A 246 3.23 -22.15 1.32
C ASP A 246 2.75 -22.67 -0.05
N VAL A 247 3.37 -23.73 -0.52
CA VAL A 247 3.12 -24.32 -1.84
C VAL A 247 1.65 -24.77 -1.99
N SER A 248 1.04 -25.22 -0.91
CA SER A 248 -0.32 -25.78 -0.93
C SER A 248 -1.42 -24.73 -1.02
N THR A 249 -1.18 -23.52 -0.47
CA THR A 249 -2.18 -22.45 -0.39
C THR A 249 -1.85 -21.24 -1.27
N GLY A 250 -0.57 -21.00 -1.56
CA GLY A 250 -0.07 -19.78 -2.18
C GLY A 250 0.17 -18.64 -1.17
N ASP A 251 0.02 -18.90 0.13
CA ASP A 251 0.22 -17.90 1.17
C ASP A 251 1.68 -17.46 1.23
N VAL A 252 1.91 -16.15 1.10
CA VAL A 252 3.22 -15.55 1.28
C VAL A 252 3.52 -15.43 2.76
N LEU A 253 4.42 -16.26 3.27
CA LEU A 253 4.78 -16.32 4.70
C LEU A 253 5.86 -15.30 5.06
N ALA A 254 6.74 -14.96 4.11
CA ALA A 254 7.72 -13.90 4.22
C ALA A 254 8.08 -13.35 2.85
N MET A 255 8.32 -12.03 2.79
CA MET A 255 8.77 -11.34 1.58
C MET A 255 9.75 -10.24 1.98
N ALA A 256 11.02 -10.43 1.68
CA ALA A 256 12.10 -9.55 2.07
C ALA A 256 12.83 -8.95 0.87
N SER A 257 13.23 -7.69 1.02
CA SER A 257 14.13 -6.98 0.12
C SER A 257 15.22 -6.31 0.93
N VAL A 258 16.45 -6.34 0.42
CA VAL A 258 17.61 -5.67 1.02
C VAL A 258 18.36 -4.96 -0.09
N ASP A 259 18.70 -3.69 0.12
CA ASP A 259 19.64 -2.96 -0.72
C ASP A 259 21.03 -3.01 -0.12
N GLY A 260 22.05 -3.26 -0.93
CA GLY A 260 23.44 -3.12 -0.54
C GLY A 260 23.76 -1.64 -0.35
N ALA A 261 24.34 -1.29 0.78
CA ALA A 261 24.83 0.07 1.01
C ALA A 261 26.05 0.38 0.14
N THR A 262 26.24 1.65 -0.19
CA THR A 262 27.43 2.15 -0.93
C THR A 262 28.76 1.88 -0.22
N ASN A 263 28.74 1.43 1.04
CA ASN A 263 29.89 1.16 1.90
C ASN A 263 29.94 -0.31 2.39
N ASP A 264 29.49 -1.28 1.58
CA ASP A 264 29.46 -2.71 1.93
C ASP A 264 28.61 -3.07 3.17
N GLN A 265 27.78 -2.14 3.63
CA GLN A 265 26.82 -2.39 4.71
C GLN A 265 25.42 -2.54 4.09
N PRO A 266 24.89 -3.78 3.99
CA PRO A 266 23.54 -3.97 3.50
C PRO A 266 22.55 -3.31 4.45
N THR A 267 21.69 -2.48 3.90
CA THR A 267 20.58 -1.87 4.64
C THR A 267 19.29 -2.59 4.26
N ARG A 268 18.38 -2.71 5.20
CA ARG A 268 17.01 -3.08 4.86
C ARG A 268 16.47 -2.02 3.90
N SER A 269 15.70 -2.45 2.92
CA SER A 269 14.78 -1.56 2.20
C SER A 269 13.75 -1.07 3.22
N ALA A 270 14.16 -0.06 3.99
CA ALA A 270 13.51 0.29 5.26
C ALA A 270 12.64 1.52 5.15
N SER A 271 12.71 2.26 4.05
CA SER A 271 11.82 3.38 3.85
C SER A 271 10.50 2.88 3.25
N ALA A 272 9.43 3.21 3.94
CA ALA A 272 8.06 2.90 3.54
C ALA A 272 7.65 3.49 2.17
N GLY A 273 8.57 4.07 1.42
CA GLY A 273 8.38 4.61 0.07
C GLY A 273 9.16 3.86 -1.01
N GLU A 274 9.92 2.83 -0.65
CA GLU A 274 10.71 2.06 -1.60
C GLU A 274 9.87 0.96 -2.29
N ASN A 275 10.25 0.65 -3.54
CA ASN A 275 9.59 -0.37 -4.32
C ASN A 275 9.71 -1.74 -3.66
N ASN A 276 8.66 -2.55 -3.71
CA ASN A 276 8.70 -3.94 -3.30
C ASN A 276 9.36 -4.78 -4.41
N ARG A 277 10.70 -4.84 -4.40
CA ARG A 277 11.52 -5.47 -5.44
C ARG A 277 11.08 -6.87 -5.86
N PRO A 278 10.66 -7.77 -4.96
CA PRO A 278 10.08 -9.07 -5.33
C PRO A 278 9.02 -9.04 -6.42
N VAL A 279 8.26 -7.94 -6.53
CA VAL A 279 7.16 -7.79 -7.50
C VAL A 279 7.37 -6.65 -8.50
N THR A 280 8.32 -5.75 -8.27
CA THR A 280 8.56 -4.59 -9.15
C THR A 280 9.78 -4.76 -10.06
N ASP A 281 10.87 -5.31 -9.53
CA ASP A 281 12.13 -5.43 -10.26
C ASP A 281 12.08 -6.65 -11.17
N VAL A 282 12.46 -6.46 -12.42
CA VAL A 282 12.51 -7.53 -13.41
C VAL A 282 13.96 -7.86 -13.76
N TYR A 283 14.20 -9.13 -13.97
CA TYR A 283 15.53 -9.66 -14.36
C TYR A 283 15.38 -10.82 -15.34
N GLU A 284 16.41 -11.10 -16.09
CA GLU A 284 16.48 -12.31 -16.93
C GLU A 284 16.71 -13.54 -16.04
N PRO A 285 15.77 -14.51 -16.00
CA PRO A 285 15.82 -15.61 -15.03
C PRO A 285 16.97 -16.59 -15.29
N GLY A 286 17.56 -16.58 -16.48
CA GLY A 286 18.62 -17.52 -16.85
C GLY A 286 18.18 -18.97 -16.72
N SER A 287 19.09 -19.83 -16.28
CA SER A 287 18.87 -21.27 -16.21
C SER A 287 17.70 -21.73 -15.35
N THR A 288 17.19 -20.87 -14.46
CA THR A 288 15.98 -21.20 -13.67
C THR A 288 14.74 -21.31 -14.57
N ASN A 289 14.77 -20.71 -15.76
CA ASN A 289 13.67 -20.81 -16.74
C ASN A 289 13.58 -22.17 -17.43
N LYS A 290 14.66 -22.96 -17.47
CA LYS A 290 14.73 -24.25 -18.20
C LYS A 290 13.65 -25.24 -17.75
N VAL A 291 13.21 -25.11 -16.50
CA VAL A 291 12.16 -25.97 -15.95
C VAL A 291 10.83 -25.84 -16.71
N ILE A 292 10.51 -24.65 -17.26
CA ILE A 292 9.30 -24.46 -18.09
C ILE A 292 9.42 -25.23 -19.39
N THR A 293 10.59 -25.19 -20.04
CA THR A 293 10.87 -25.93 -21.27
C THR A 293 10.72 -27.43 -21.05
N MET A 294 11.33 -27.96 -19.99
CA MET A 294 11.26 -29.38 -19.65
C MET A 294 9.84 -29.82 -19.32
N SER A 295 9.15 -29.06 -18.46
CA SER A 295 7.76 -29.35 -18.10
C SER A 295 6.83 -29.36 -19.31
N GLY A 296 6.98 -28.37 -20.23
CA GLY A 296 6.20 -28.35 -21.46
C GLY A 296 6.47 -29.52 -22.37
N ALA A 297 7.75 -29.89 -22.58
CA ALA A 297 8.12 -31.01 -23.46
C ALA A 297 7.68 -32.37 -22.89
N ILE A 298 7.77 -32.57 -21.57
CA ILE A 298 7.29 -33.78 -20.89
C ILE A 298 5.75 -33.83 -20.95
N GLN A 299 5.07 -32.73 -20.71
CA GLN A 299 3.61 -32.65 -20.76
C GLN A 299 3.05 -32.99 -22.15
N GLU A 300 3.74 -32.59 -23.19
CA GLU A 300 3.36 -32.92 -24.59
C GLU A 300 3.79 -34.32 -25.02
N GLY A 301 4.41 -35.10 -24.13
CA GLY A 301 4.89 -36.47 -24.44
C GLY A 301 6.02 -36.51 -25.45
N LEU A 302 6.73 -35.41 -25.66
CA LEU A 302 7.84 -35.34 -26.61
C LEU A 302 9.11 -36.00 -26.07
N VAL A 303 9.26 -35.95 -24.76
CA VAL A 303 10.38 -36.55 -24.01
C VAL A 303 9.87 -37.04 -22.65
N ALA A 304 10.60 -37.95 -22.05
CA ALA A 304 10.49 -38.36 -20.64
C ALA A 304 11.80 -38.01 -19.91
N PRO A 305 11.85 -38.01 -18.59
CA PRO A 305 13.06 -37.67 -17.83
C PRO A 305 14.29 -38.56 -18.22
N ASP A 306 14.05 -39.77 -18.53
CA ASP A 306 15.06 -40.80 -18.95
C ASP A 306 15.33 -40.82 -20.46
N THR A 307 14.61 -40.06 -21.27
CA THR A 307 14.88 -39.97 -22.72
C THR A 307 16.26 -39.41 -22.95
N VAL A 308 17.10 -40.18 -23.65
CA VAL A 308 18.47 -39.80 -24.00
C VAL A 308 18.48 -39.05 -25.33
N LEU A 309 19.10 -37.90 -25.37
CA LEU A 309 19.39 -37.13 -26.56
C LEU A 309 20.89 -37.37 -26.93
N ASP A 310 21.14 -37.91 -28.13
CA ASP A 310 22.48 -38.08 -28.64
C ASP A 310 23.02 -36.84 -29.33
N ASN A 311 24.34 -36.76 -29.49
CA ASN A 311 25.02 -35.68 -30.21
C ASN A 311 24.73 -34.28 -29.66
N ILE A 312 24.70 -34.16 -28.35
CA ILE A 312 24.69 -32.85 -27.70
C ILE A 312 26.14 -32.34 -27.70
N GLY A 313 26.39 -31.33 -28.57
CA GLY A 313 27.68 -30.63 -28.60
C GLY A 313 27.88 -29.69 -27.45
N GLN A 314 29.10 -29.19 -27.27
CA GLN A 314 29.39 -28.11 -26.29
C GLN A 314 28.88 -26.76 -26.76
N SER A 315 28.52 -26.61 -28.04
CA SER A 315 27.88 -25.39 -28.57
C SER A 315 26.90 -25.75 -29.68
N VAL A 316 26.00 -24.79 -29.94
CA VAL A 316 25.05 -24.82 -31.06
C VAL A 316 24.87 -23.39 -31.61
N THR A 317 24.89 -23.28 -32.94
CA THR A 317 24.61 -21.99 -33.61
C THR A 317 23.17 -21.95 -34.07
N VAL A 318 22.41 -20.92 -33.61
CA VAL A 318 21.02 -20.72 -33.97
C VAL A 318 20.83 -19.26 -34.39
N GLY A 319 20.28 -19.05 -35.59
CA GLY A 319 20.06 -17.68 -36.13
C GLY A 319 21.35 -16.85 -36.24
N GLY A 320 22.51 -17.50 -36.43
CA GLY A 320 23.81 -16.81 -36.49
C GLY A 320 24.45 -16.50 -35.12
N THR A 321 23.81 -16.87 -34.02
CA THR A 321 24.34 -16.68 -32.65
C THR A 321 24.79 -18.06 -32.12
N GLU A 322 25.99 -18.11 -31.54
CA GLU A 322 26.51 -19.30 -30.88
C GLU A 322 26.09 -19.32 -29.40
N TYR A 323 25.54 -20.44 -28.95
CA TYR A 323 25.20 -20.75 -27.57
C TYR A 323 26.07 -21.88 -27.09
N THR A 324 26.66 -21.73 -25.91
CA THR A 324 27.62 -22.71 -25.35
C THR A 324 27.16 -23.21 -24.00
N ASP A 325 27.53 -24.41 -23.65
CA ASP A 325 27.43 -24.94 -22.30
C ASP A 325 28.66 -24.48 -21.48
N VAL A 326 28.43 -24.24 -20.17
CA VAL A 326 29.48 -23.75 -19.25
C VAL A 326 30.46 -24.87 -18.92
N ASP A 327 29.92 -26.06 -18.61
CA ASP A 327 30.69 -27.22 -18.17
C ASP A 327 30.79 -28.28 -19.28
N GLN A 328 31.86 -29.05 -19.24
CA GLN A 328 32.06 -30.21 -20.12
C GLN A 328 31.08 -31.33 -19.72
N HIS A 329 30.42 -31.92 -20.69
CA HIS A 329 29.46 -33.01 -20.49
C HIS A 329 29.60 -34.11 -21.58
N ALA A 330 28.94 -35.23 -21.35
CA ALA A 330 28.85 -36.28 -22.35
C ALA A 330 28.04 -35.84 -23.57
N SER A 331 28.37 -36.39 -24.75
CA SER A 331 27.62 -36.09 -25.98
C SER A 331 26.20 -36.73 -26.01
N ALA A 332 25.94 -37.70 -25.15
CA ALA A 332 24.62 -38.31 -24.94
C ALA A 332 24.19 -38.00 -23.51
N MET A 333 23.05 -37.34 -23.34
CA MET A 333 22.50 -36.90 -22.02
C MET A 333 21.03 -37.27 -21.94
N SER A 334 20.59 -37.73 -20.78
CA SER A 334 19.16 -37.81 -20.50
C SER A 334 18.56 -36.40 -20.30
N VAL A 335 17.25 -36.27 -20.45
CA VAL A 335 16.53 -34.99 -20.16
C VAL A 335 16.77 -34.56 -18.71
N ALA A 336 16.82 -35.52 -17.79
CA ALA A 336 17.15 -35.25 -16.39
C ALA A 336 18.59 -34.71 -16.25
N ASP A 337 19.58 -35.28 -16.95
CA ASP A 337 20.97 -34.78 -16.93
C ASP A 337 21.09 -33.40 -17.57
N ILE A 338 20.38 -33.16 -18.67
CA ILE A 338 20.33 -31.81 -19.31
C ILE A 338 19.86 -30.75 -18.34
N LEU A 339 18.83 -31.05 -17.56
CA LEU A 339 18.33 -30.10 -16.53
C LEU A 339 19.32 -30.00 -15.35
N ALA A 340 19.80 -31.14 -14.83
CA ALA A 340 20.66 -31.17 -13.64
C ALA A 340 22.04 -30.52 -13.89
N GLN A 341 22.60 -30.67 -15.08
CA GLN A 341 23.87 -30.07 -15.49
C GLN A 341 23.67 -28.70 -16.16
N SER A 342 22.41 -28.28 -16.25
CA SER A 342 22.05 -26.96 -16.81
C SER A 342 22.54 -26.75 -18.26
N SER A 343 22.51 -27.81 -19.13
CA SER A 343 22.92 -27.68 -20.52
C SER A 343 22.04 -26.71 -21.30
N ASN A 344 22.63 -25.67 -21.87
CA ASN A 344 21.98 -24.73 -22.78
C ASN A 344 21.64 -25.43 -24.10
N VAL A 345 22.61 -26.16 -24.65
CA VAL A 345 22.48 -26.86 -25.95
C VAL A 345 21.37 -27.88 -25.90
N GLY A 346 21.34 -28.72 -24.84
CA GLY A 346 20.29 -29.70 -24.63
C GLY A 346 18.90 -29.04 -24.48
N THR A 347 18.82 -27.96 -23.73
CA THR A 347 17.56 -27.21 -23.52
C THR A 347 17.05 -26.58 -24.83
N ILE A 348 17.93 -25.97 -25.64
CA ILE A 348 17.58 -25.40 -26.93
C ILE A 348 17.02 -26.46 -27.86
N ARG A 349 17.62 -27.67 -27.89
CA ARG A 349 17.10 -28.78 -28.69
C ARG A 349 15.71 -29.23 -28.26
N ILE A 350 15.48 -29.35 -26.94
CA ILE A 350 14.17 -29.73 -26.41
C ILE A 350 13.12 -28.65 -26.74
N ALA A 351 13.50 -27.34 -26.61
CA ALA A 351 12.63 -26.22 -26.99
C ALA A 351 12.29 -26.28 -28.51
N GLY A 352 13.25 -26.64 -29.35
CA GLY A 352 13.01 -26.85 -30.78
C GLY A 352 11.99 -27.97 -31.04
N MET A 353 12.04 -29.08 -30.29
CA MET A 353 11.04 -30.17 -30.36
C MET A 353 9.65 -29.69 -29.91
N LEU A 354 9.58 -28.88 -28.85
CA LEU A 354 8.33 -28.32 -28.36
C LEU A 354 7.70 -27.33 -29.36
N GLY A 355 8.52 -26.53 -30.01
CA GLY A 355 8.13 -25.53 -30.98
C GLY A 355 7.53 -24.26 -30.37
N LYS A 356 7.63 -23.17 -31.13
CA LYS A 356 7.34 -21.80 -30.61
C LYS A 356 5.93 -21.60 -30.04
N ALA A 357 4.92 -22.19 -30.68
CA ALA A 357 3.54 -22.02 -30.27
C ALA A 357 3.24 -22.65 -28.89
N ARG A 358 3.71 -23.90 -28.70
CA ARG A 358 3.56 -24.61 -27.42
C ARG A 358 4.42 -23.98 -26.34
N PHE A 359 5.69 -23.65 -26.66
CA PHE A 359 6.57 -22.98 -25.71
C PHE A 359 5.98 -21.67 -25.18
N SER A 360 5.50 -20.77 -26.06
CA SER A 360 4.83 -19.52 -25.66
C SER A 360 3.58 -19.77 -24.81
N LYS A 361 2.80 -20.82 -25.14
CA LYS A 361 1.63 -21.23 -24.32
C LYS A 361 2.05 -21.59 -22.89
N TYR A 362 3.14 -22.35 -22.71
CA TYR A 362 3.62 -22.72 -21.38
C TYR A 362 4.19 -21.53 -20.61
N LEU A 363 4.93 -20.61 -21.24
CA LEU A 363 5.37 -19.37 -20.58
C LEU A 363 4.17 -18.61 -19.99
N THR A 364 3.12 -18.38 -20.77
CA THR A 364 1.91 -17.72 -20.30
C THR A 364 1.17 -18.57 -19.24
N ALA A 365 1.12 -19.88 -19.41
CA ALA A 365 0.48 -20.78 -18.47
C ALA A 365 1.19 -20.80 -17.10
N PHE A 366 2.48 -20.61 -17.05
CA PHE A 366 3.25 -20.42 -15.81
C PHE A 366 3.23 -18.99 -15.26
N GLY A 367 2.50 -18.06 -15.91
CA GLY A 367 2.27 -16.71 -15.41
C GLY A 367 3.15 -15.62 -16.00
N PHE A 368 4.05 -15.91 -16.94
CA PHE A 368 4.90 -14.91 -17.56
C PHE A 368 4.06 -13.95 -18.43
N GLY A 369 4.38 -12.66 -18.35
CA GLY A 369 3.65 -11.60 -19.05
C GLY A 369 2.39 -11.12 -18.32
N LEU A 370 2.11 -11.63 -17.12
CA LEU A 370 0.96 -11.26 -16.29
C LEU A 370 1.42 -10.87 -14.87
N PRO A 371 0.78 -9.89 -14.22
CA PRO A 371 1.03 -9.63 -12.80
C PRO A 371 0.59 -10.85 -11.98
N THR A 372 1.22 -11.07 -10.82
CA THR A 372 0.93 -12.24 -9.95
C THR A 372 -0.39 -12.12 -9.21
N GLY A 373 -0.93 -10.90 -9.11
CA GLY A 373 -2.22 -10.63 -8.48
C GLY A 373 -2.14 -10.35 -6.98
N LEU A 374 -0.95 -10.10 -6.43
CA LEU A 374 -0.79 -9.66 -5.04
C LEU A 374 -1.40 -8.27 -4.78
N GLY A 375 -1.60 -7.48 -5.84
CA GLY A 375 -2.18 -6.14 -5.76
C GLY A 375 -1.27 -5.10 -5.12
N LEU A 376 0.01 -5.37 -4.99
CA LEU A 376 0.97 -4.40 -4.47
C LEU A 376 1.25 -3.30 -5.50
N PRO A 377 1.40 -2.05 -5.08
CA PRO A 377 1.69 -0.94 -5.97
C PRO A 377 2.95 -1.19 -6.80
N GLY A 378 2.88 -0.91 -8.11
CA GLY A 378 4.01 -1.06 -9.00
C GLY A 378 4.32 -2.49 -9.44
N GLU A 379 3.45 -3.46 -9.13
CA GLU A 379 3.62 -4.85 -9.57
C GLU A 379 3.80 -4.94 -11.09
N SER A 380 4.90 -5.58 -11.52
CA SER A 380 5.27 -5.72 -12.93
C SER A 380 4.72 -7.02 -13.51
N SER A 381 4.25 -6.95 -14.75
CA SER A 381 3.92 -8.13 -15.55
C SER A 381 5.14 -8.84 -16.15
N GLY A 382 6.35 -8.32 -15.91
CA GLY A 382 7.54 -8.78 -16.61
C GLY A 382 7.60 -8.29 -18.07
N ILE A 383 8.59 -8.75 -18.81
CA ILE A 383 8.80 -8.43 -20.22
C ILE A 383 8.85 -9.73 -21.01
N THR A 384 7.90 -9.95 -21.89
CA THR A 384 7.83 -11.11 -22.77
C THR A 384 7.63 -10.69 -24.21
N LEU A 385 8.22 -11.43 -25.15
CA LEU A 385 7.94 -11.22 -26.56
C LEU A 385 6.57 -11.82 -26.93
N PRO A 386 5.76 -11.13 -27.75
CA PRO A 386 4.58 -11.75 -28.33
C PRO A 386 4.99 -12.85 -29.34
N LEU A 387 4.18 -13.90 -29.43
CA LEU A 387 4.46 -15.06 -30.30
C LEU A 387 4.76 -14.66 -31.76
N SER A 388 4.14 -13.61 -32.27
CA SER A 388 4.37 -13.10 -33.62
C SER A 388 5.79 -12.60 -33.88
N GLN A 389 6.54 -12.29 -32.84
CA GLN A 389 7.94 -11.82 -32.91
C GLN A 389 8.95 -12.94 -32.66
N TYR A 390 8.49 -14.19 -32.41
CA TYR A 390 9.41 -15.31 -32.20
C TYR A 390 10.12 -15.68 -33.50
N ASN A 391 11.44 -15.68 -33.43
CA ASN A 391 12.35 -16.14 -34.48
C ASN A 391 13.28 -17.24 -33.93
N ASP A 392 14.21 -17.70 -34.73
CA ASP A 392 15.13 -18.77 -34.32
C ASP A 392 15.99 -18.37 -33.12
N THR A 393 16.50 -17.14 -33.10
CA THR A 393 17.29 -16.61 -31.96
C THR A 393 16.48 -16.57 -30.69
N SER A 394 15.21 -16.07 -30.72
CA SER A 394 14.35 -16.05 -29.56
C SER A 394 14.00 -17.47 -29.07
N MET A 395 13.85 -18.45 -29.98
CA MET A 395 13.61 -19.83 -29.62
C MET A 395 14.85 -20.52 -29.05
N ALA A 396 16.05 -19.94 -29.17
CA ALA A 396 17.23 -20.38 -28.46
C ALA A 396 17.42 -19.66 -27.12
N SER A 397 17.22 -18.33 -27.08
CA SER A 397 17.50 -17.51 -25.91
C SER A 397 16.44 -17.63 -24.83
N ILE A 398 15.13 -17.53 -25.13
CA ILE A 398 14.07 -17.54 -24.13
C ILE A 398 14.03 -18.88 -23.34
N PRO A 399 14.14 -20.06 -23.94
CA PRO A 399 14.15 -21.32 -23.19
C PRO A 399 15.24 -21.45 -22.13
N ILE A 400 16.36 -20.77 -22.32
CA ILE A 400 17.48 -20.72 -21.35
C ILE A 400 17.45 -19.47 -20.47
N GLY A 401 16.36 -18.68 -20.56
CA GLY A 401 16.04 -17.56 -19.67
C GLY A 401 16.68 -16.22 -20.03
N TYR A 402 17.03 -15.99 -21.31
CA TYR A 402 17.42 -14.69 -21.84
C TYR A 402 16.35 -14.13 -22.78
N SER A 403 16.40 -12.84 -23.07
CA SER A 403 15.39 -12.16 -23.89
C SER A 403 13.95 -12.24 -23.32
N VAL A 404 13.84 -12.52 -22.05
CA VAL A 404 12.63 -12.49 -21.21
C VAL A 404 13.00 -11.93 -19.85
N ALA A 405 12.18 -11.09 -19.26
CA ALA A 405 12.44 -10.60 -17.93
C ALA A 405 11.20 -10.82 -17.04
N VAL A 406 11.44 -11.26 -15.82
CA VAL A 406 10.40 -11.63 -14.85
C VAL A 406 10.72 -11.07 -13.47
N THR A 407 9.71 -10.94 -12.62
CA THR A 407 9.93 -10.65 -11.22
C THR A 407 10.33 -11.91 -10.44
N ALA A 408 10.92 -11.71 -9.26
CA ALA A 408 11.25 -12.84 -8.38
C ALA A 408 9.98 -13.62 -7.98
N MET A 409 8.86 -12.93 -7.80
CA MET A 409 7.58 -13.58 -7.49
C MET A 409 7.07 -14.44 -8.65
N GLN A 410 7.11 -13.93 -9.90
CA GLN A 410 6.73 -14.71 -11.08
C GLN A 410 7.58 -15.98 -11.21
N MET A 411 8.89 -15.88 -10.97
CA MET A 411 9.76 -17.06 -11.05
C MET A 411 9.48 -18.06 -9.91
N LEU A 412 9.17 -17.56 -8.70
CA LEU A 412 8.76 -18.40 -7.58
C LEU A 412 7.45 -19.15 -7.91
N ASP A 413 6.47 -18.50 -8.55
CA ASP A 413 5.20 -19.10 -8.94
C ASP A 413 5.37 -20.29 -9.90
N VAL A 414 6.41 -20.27 -10.76
CA VAL A 414 6.77 -21.43 -11.59
C VAL A 414 7.14 -22.63 -10.72
N TYR A 415 8.03 -22.41 -9.74
CA TYR A 415 8.52 -23.48 -8.88
C TYR A 415 7.45 -23.97 -7.89
N THR A 416 6.63 -23.09 -7.34
CA THR A 416 5.49 -23.49 -6.49
C THR A 416 4.46 -24.31 -7.28
N THR A 417 4.21 -23.95 -8.54
CA THR A 417 3.34 -24.72 -9.44
C THR A 417 3.87 -26.15 -9.62
N ILE A 418 5.16 -26.31 -9.88
CA ILE A 418 5.78 -27.65 -10.03
C ILE A 418 5.73 -28.40 -8.71
N ALA A 419 6.12 -27.78 -7.61
CA ALA A 419 6.11 -28.39 -6.27
C ALA A 419 4.68 -28.79 -5.82
N ASN A 420 3.66 -28.15 -6.38
CA ASN A 420 2.25 -28.43 -6.13
C ASN A 420 1.64 -29.34 -7.23
N ASN A 421 2.39 -30.29 -7.75
CA ASN A 421 1.92 -31.24 -8.74
C ASN A 421 1.33 -30.58 -10.01
N GLY A 422 1.96 -29.52 -10.47
CA GLY A 422 1.57 -28.77 -11.66
C GLY A 422 0.35 -27.86 -11.47
N ILE A 423 -0.11 -27.64 -10.25
CA ILE A 423 -1.25 -26.79 -9.92
C ILE A 423 -0.75 -25.41 -9.49
N ALA A 424 -0.98 -24.41 -10.32
CA ALA A 424 -0.73 -23.01 -9.97
C ALA A 424 -1.76 -22.51 -8.96
N ARG A 425 -1.28 -21.89 -7.89
CA ARG A 425 -2.07 -21.14 -6.92
C ARG A 425 -1.56 -19.70 -6.89
N PRO A 426 -2.41 -18.71 -7.21
CA PRO A 426 -2.02 -17.32 -7.10
C PRO A 426 -1.53 -16.99 -5.69
N PRO A 427 -0.45 -16.22 -5.55
CA PRO A 427 0.07 -15.84 -4.25
C PRO A 427 -0.91 -14.94 -3.49
N ARG A 428 -0.92 -15.03 -2.15
CA ARG A 428 -1.81 -14.28 -1.28
C ARG A 428 -1.05 -13.67 -0.11
N LEU A 429 -1.37 -12.42 0.23
CA LEU A 429 -0.80 -11.69 1.38
C LEU A 429 -1.83 -11.45 2.49
N VAL A 430 -3.12 -11.45 2.17
CA VAL A 430 -4.19 -11.16 3.13
C VAL A 430 -5.09 -12.39 3.28
N ASP A 431 -5.14 -12.94 4.48
CA ASP A 431 -5.96 -14.10 4.82
C ASP A 431 -7.40 -13.71 5.12
N ALA A 432 -7.56 -12.63 5.87
CA ALA A 432 -8.88 -12.18 6.29
C ALA A 432 -8.92 -10.68 6.55
N THR A 433 -10.14 -10.16 6.57
CA THR A 433 -10.46 -8.86 7.18
C THR A 433 -11.26 -9.10 8.46
N VAL A 434 -11.15 -8.17 9.43
CA VAL A 434 -11.93 -8.20 10.66
C VAL A 434 -12.66 -6.87 10.78
N ASP A 435 -13.98 -6.93 10.90
CA ASP A 435 -14.82 -5.74 10.99
C ASP A 435 -14.76 -5.07 12.39
N ALA A 436 -15.42 -3.93 12.52
CA ALA A 436 -15.40 -3.14 13.77
C ALA A 436 -16.06 -3.85 14.96
N VAL A 437 -16.86 -4.91 14.73
CA VAL A 437 -17.49 -5.71 15.78
C VAL A 437 -16.73 -7.02 16.08
N GLY A 438 -15.57 -7.21 15.40
CA GLY A 438 -14.70 -8.35 15.61
C GLY A 438 -15.05 -9.59 14.76
N THR A 439 -15.93 -9.46 13.77
CA THR A 439 -16.24 -10.56 12.86
C THR A 439 -15.15 -10.74 11.84
N ARG A 440 -14.60 -11.95 11.75
CA ARG A 440 -13.58 -12.31 10.77
C ARG A 440 -14.25 -12.74 9.46
N HIS A 441 -13.79 -12.13 8.37
CA HIS A 441 -14.21 -12.43 7.00
C HIS A 441 -12.99 -12.96 6.23
N GLU A 442 -12.99 -14.26 5.93
CA GLU A 442 -11.92 -14.89 5.17
C GLU A 442 -11.86 -14.33 3.75
N VAL A 443 -10.64 -14.04 3.27
CA VAL A 443 -10.39 -13.75 1.86
C VAL A 443 -10.28 -15.10 1.14
N PRO A 444 -11.21 -15.40 0.20
CA PRO A 444 -11.20 -16.67 -0.49
C PRO A 444 -9.87 -16.91 -1.23
N LEU A 445 -9.37 -18.14 -1.18
CA LEU A 445 -8.29 -18.56 -2.05
C LEU A 445 -8.74 -18.44 -3.51
N ALA A 446 -7.90 -17.87 -4.35
CA ALA A 446 -8.17 -17.87 -5.78
C ALA A 446 -8.24 -19.33 -6.30
N PRO A 447 -9.10 -19.63 -7.30
CA PRO A 447 -9.26 -20.99 -7.80
C PRO A 447 -7.92 -21.50 -8.37
N PRO A 448 -7.52 -22.75 -8.01
CA PRO A 448 -6.32 -23.34 -8.53
C PRO A 448 -6.45 -23.62 -10.03
N ARG A 449 -5.33 -23.57 -10.75
CA ARG A 449 -5.29 -23.82 -12.18
C ARG A 449 -4.24 -24.87 -12.52
N GLN A 450 -4.64 -25.98 -13.14
CA GLN A 450 -3.69 -27.00 -13.65
C GLN A 450 -2.89 -26.41 -14.82
N VAL A 451 -1.58 -26.41 -14.70
CA VAL A 451 -0.64 -25.93 -15.74
C VAL A 451 -0.05 -27.11 -16.48
N VAL A 452 0.46 -28.09 -15.74
CA VAL A 452 0.96 -29.39 -16.24
C VAL A 452 0.39 -30.51 -15.35
N SER A 453 0.38 -31.73 -15.83
CA SER A 453 0.01 -32.90 -15.00
C SER A 453 1.01 -33.11 -13.86
N ALA A 454 0.59 -33.92 -12.88
CA ALA A 454 1.46 -34.33 -11.77
C ALA A 454 2.60 -35.21 -12.27
#